data_1bff59840687c4cb0219525198113585
#
_entry.id   1bff59840687c4cb0219525198113585
#
_cell.length_a   1.000
_cell.length_b   1.000
_cell.length_c   1.000
_cell.angle_alpha   90.00
_cell.angle_beta   90.00
_cell.angle_gamma   90.00
#
_symmetry.space_group_name_H-M   'P 1'
#
loop_
_entity.id
_entity.type
_entity.pdbx_description
1 polymer ?
#
loop_
_entity_poly.entity_id
_entity_poly.type
_entity_poly.pdbx_seq_one_letter_code
_entity_poly.pdbx_strand_id
1 'polypeptide(L)'
;TYEVIEDVKEFRSEIGIIYINDFNQKVLTKMIKESDLEFHPILDCGVYVYLWKGHPLANKEEISIAELEEYPCLAFEQGNYNSFYFAEEVLSTYEYKRLIRANDRATLLNLMVGLNAYTLCCGIICEGLNGEDYCAVKLKSNEHMTIGYLKRKGVALSPLGQKYLEEIRKYKAMGMDIRGVEDIKAD
;
A
#
# COMPACT_ATOMS: atom_id res chain seq x y z
N THR A 1 -8.17 4.24 2.98
CA THR A 1 -7.53 5.59 3.05
C THR A 1 -8.44 6.63 3.69
N TYR A 2 -9.70 6.78 3.25
CA TYR A 2 -10.61 7.80 3.80
C TYR A 2 -10.80 7.64 5.31
N GLU A 3 -11.14 6.46 5.78
CA GLU A 3 -11.36 6.17 7.21
C GLU A 3 -10.10 6.41 8.05
N VAL A 4 -8.91 6.12 7.50
CA VAL A 4 -7.63 6.42 8.17
C VAL A 4 -7.47 7.92 8.43
N ILE A 5 -7.80 8.76 7.44
CA ILE A 5 -7.77 10.23 7.60
C ILE A 5 -8.77 10.68 8.66
N GLU A 6 -10.01 10.19 8.61
CA GLU A 6 -11.04 10.51 9.60
C GLU A 6 -10.67 10.03 11.01
N ASP A 7 -10.05 8.85 11.14
CA ASP A 7 -9.63 8.34 12.45
C ASP A 7 -8.56 9.21 13.11
N VAL A 8 -7.59 9.68 12.33
CA VAL A 8 -6.56 10.60 12.87
C VAL A 8 -7.15 11.98 13.17
N LYS A 9 -8.01 12.48 12.30
CA LYS A 9 -8.71 13.77 12.50
C LYS A 9 -9.55 13.77 13.78
N GLU A 10 -10.30 12.70 14.03
CA GLU A 10 -11.21 12.54 15.16
C GLU A 10 -10.54 11.99 16.44
N PHE A 11 -9.20 11.91 16.48
CA PHE A 11 -8.43 11.37 17.61
C PHE A 11 -8.72 9.90 17.96
N ARG A 12 -9.30 9.12 17.04
CA ARG A 12 -9.45 7.67 17.21
C ARG A 12 -8.14 6.95 17.00
N SER A 13 -7.26 7.53 16.18
CA SER A 13 -5.89 7.06 15.95
C SER A 13 -4.91 8.22 16.08
N GLU A 14 -3.73 7.95 16.65
CA GLU A 14 -2.64 8.92 16.75
C GLU A 14 -1.89 9.06 15.43
N ILE A 15 -1.73 7.95 14.71
CA ILE A 15 -0.99 7.81 13.46
C ILE A 15 -1.87 7.09 12.44
N GLY A 16 -1.86 7.54 11.21
CA GLY A 16 -2.46 6.86 10.06
C GLY A 16 -1.40 6.58 9.01
N ILE A 17 -1.33 5.36 8.48
CA ILE A 17 -0.43 5.02 7.37
C ILE A 17 -1.21 5.05 6.07
N ILE A 18 -0.75 5.84 5.12
CA ILE A 18 -1.30 5.92 3.76
C ILE A 18 -0.18 6.00 2.72
N TYR A 19 -0.53 5.85 1.45
CA TYR A 19 0.37 6.21 0.36
C TYR A 19 -0.18 7.38 -0.46
N ILE A 20 0.74 8.11 -1.07
CA ILE A 20 0.45 9.17 -2.04
C ILE A 20 1.18 8.83 -3.33
N ASN A 21 0.52 9.03 -4.47
CA ASN A 21 1.09 8.93 -5.81
C ASN A 21 0.57 10.07 -6.70
N ASP A 22 1.03 10.16 -7.92
CA ASP A 22 0.64 11.24 -8.86
C ASP A 22 -0.87 11.32 -9.08
N PHE A 23 -1.57 10.17 -9.06
CA PHE A 23 -3.01 10.11 -9.28
C PHE A 23 -3.82 10.70 -8.11
N ASN A 24 -3.48 10.33 -6.86
CA ASN A 24 -4.28 10.70 -5.68
C ASN A 24 -3.75 11.94 -4.94
N GLN A 25 -2.52 12.39 -5.22
CA GLN A 25 -1.82 13.45 -4.50
C GLN A 25 -2.67 14.72 -4.34
N LYS A 26 -3.26 15.20 -5.42
CA LYS A 26 -4.03 16.47 -5.40
C LYS A 26 -5.23 16.40 -4.45
N VAL A 27 -5.94 15.29 -4.47
CA VAL A 27 -7.15 15.09 -3.64
C VAL A 27 -6.75 14.86 -2.20
N LEU A 28 -5.81 13.95 -1.94
CA LEU A 28 -5.39 13.62 -0.59
C LEU A 28 -4.70 14.78 0.12
N THR A 29 -3.82 15.53 -0.57
CA THR A 29 -3.14 16.69 0.03
C THR A 29 -4.14 17.76 0.44
N LYS A 30 -5.17 18.01 -0.39
CA LYS A 30 -6.24 18.95 -0.05
C LYS A 30 -6.99 18.48 1.21
N MET A 31 -7.40 17.22 1.22
CA MET A 31 -8.17 16.63 2.32
C MET A 31 -7.38 16.63 3.64
N ILE A 32 -6.10 16.24 3.60
CA ILE A 32 -5.18 16.25 4.74
C ILE A 32 -5.08 17.66 5.33
N LYS A 33 -4.89 18.66 4.47
CA LYS A 33 -4.80 20.06 4.89
C LYS A 33 -6.11 20.58 5.50
N GLU A 34 -7.25 20.27 4.89
CA GLU A 34 -8.58 20.68 5.39
C GLU A 34 -8.94 19.97 6.71
N SER A 35 -8.35 18.83 7.00
CA SER A 35 -8.51 18.07 8.24
C SER A 35 -7.53 18.45 9.35
N ASP A 36 -6.71 19.50 9.16
CA ASP A 36 -5.65 19.93 10.10
C ASP A 36 -4.65 18.81 10.44
N LEU A 37 -4.33 18.00 9.42
CA LEU A 37 -3.35 16.94 9.48
C LEU A 37 -2.09 17.32 8.69
N GLU A 38 -1.01 16.59 8.95
CA GLU A 38 0.23 16.65 8.18
C GLU A 38 0.67 15.25 7.76
N PHE A 39 1.19 15.15 6.53
CA PHE A 39 1.73 13.91 5.97
C PHE A 39 3.25 13.95 6.03
N HIS A 40 3.84 12.91 6.57
CA HIS A 40 5.28 12.72 6.67
C HIS A 40 5.70 11.50 5.85
N PRO A 41 6.50 11.67 4.80
CA PRO A 41 6.96 10.55 3.99
C PRO A 41 7.90 9.64 4.77
N ILE A 42 7.79 8.32 4.54
CA ILE A 42 8.69 7.31 5.11
C ILE A 42 9.50 6.64 4.02
N LEU A 43 8.86 6.27 2.89
CA LEU A 43 9.43 5.40 1.88
C LEU A 43 8.86 5.70 0.50
N ASP A 44 9.72 5.81 -0.51
CA ASP A 44 9.33 5.80 -1.92
C ASP A 44 9.60 4.42 -2.51
N CYS A 45 8.63 3.88 -3.22
CA CYS A 45 8.73 2.57 -3.84
C CYS A 45 7.98 2.47 -5.16
N GLY A 46 8.42 1.55 -6.01
CA GLY A 46 7.69 1.14 -7.19
C GLY A 46 6.52 0.22 -6.83
N VAL A 47 5.82 -0.25 -7.85
CA VAL A 47 4.69 -1.17 -7.71
C VAL A 47 5.14 -2.60 -7.91
N TYR A 48 4.65 -3.48 -7.06
CA TYR A 48 4.87 -4.91 -7.11
C TYR A 48 3.55 -5.68 -7.19
N VAL A 49 3.61 -6.84 -7.80
CA VAL A 49 2.52 -7.81 -7.87
C VAL A 49 2.67 -8.76 -6.69
N TYR A 50 1.71 -8.78 -5.79
CA TYR A 50 1.67 -9.69 -4.65
C TYR A 50 0.99 -10.98 -5.04
N LEU A 51 1.69 -12.09 -4.89
CA LEU A 51 1.31 -13.42 -5.35
C LEU A 51 1.60 -14.46 -4.27
N TRP A 52 0.94 -15.60 -4.34
CA TRP A 52 1.43 -16.79 -3.65
C TRP A 52 2.58 -17.45 -4.45
N LYS A 53 3.52 -18.10 -3.77
CA LYS A 53 4.75 -18.66 -4.40
C LYS A 53 4.48 -19.75 -5.45
N GLY A 54 3.32 -20.41 -5.43
CA GLY A 54 2.91 -21.36 -6.44
C GLY A 54 2.22 -20.75 -7.67
N HIS A 55 2.07 -19.43 -7.72
CA HIS A 55 1.48 -18.76 -8.87
C HIS A 55 2.37 -18.92 -10.12
N PRO A 56 1.80 -19.11 -11.33
CA PRO A 56 2.58 -19.31 -12.57
C PRO A 56 3.58 -18.18 -12.86
N LEU A 57 3.32 -16.97 -12.38
CA LEU A 57 4.19 -15.80 -12.58
C LEU A 57 5.15 -15.53 -11.40
N ALA A 58 5.11 -16.31 -10.33
CA ALA A 58 5.87 -16.02 -9.10
C ALA A 58 7.40 -16.03 -9.28
N ASN A 59 7.91 -16.78 -10.26
CA ASN A 59 9.35 -16.90 -10.50
C ASN A 59 9.90 -15.93 -11.56
N LYS A 60 9.10 -14.95 -12.00
CA LYS A 60 9.55 -13.93 -12.94
C LYS A 60 10.32 -12.82 -12.22
N GLU A 61 11.25 -12.19 -12.93
CA GLU A 61 11.94 -10.99 -12.43
C GLU A 61 11.03 -9.75 -12.47
N GLU A 62 10.24 -9.65 -13.54
CA GLU A 62 9.24 -8.58 -13.72
C GLU A 62 7.99 -9.15 -14.40
N ILE A 63 6.83 -8.57 -14.09
CA ILE A 63 5.53 -8.92 -14.66
C ILE A 63 4.95 -7.68 -15.35
N SER A 64 4.46 -7.81 -16.58
CA SER A 64 3.70 -6.76 -17.27
C SER A 64 2.21 -6.85 -16.91
N ILE A 65 1.50 -5.72 -17.03
CA ILE A 65 0.04 -5.71 -16.79
C ILE A 65 -0.72 -6.64 -17.76
N ALA A 66 -0.22 -6.80 -18.98
CA ALA A 66 -0.82 -7.70 -19.97
C ALA A 66 -0.77 -9.18 -19.55
N GLU A 67 0.29 -9.61 -18.84
CA GLU A 67 0.41 -10.97 -18.33
C GLU A 67 -0.54 -11.23 -17.17
N LEU A 68 -0.97 -10.19 -16.48
CA LEU A 68 -1.92 -10.28 -15.36
C LEU A 68 -3.38 -10.40 -15.82
N GLU A 69 -3.71 -10.11 -17.07
CA GLU A 69 -5.08 -10.14 -17.59
C GLU A 69 -5.76 -11.52 -17.51
N GLU A 70 -4.96 -12.61 -17.51
CA GLU A 70 -5.46 -13.96 -17.37
C GLU A 70 -5.85 -14.33 -15.94
N TYR A 71 -5.47 -13.51 -14.95
CA TYR A 71 -5.66 -13.76 -13.53
C TYR A 71 -6.59 -12.74 -12.88
N PRO A 72 -7.38 -13.11 -11.86
CA PRO A 72 -8.21 -12.16 -11.13
C PRO A 72 -7.35 -11.18 -10.33
N CYS A 73 -7.65 -9.87 -10.45
CA CYS A 73 -7.13 -8.86 -9.55
C CYS A 73 -7.97 -8.84 -8.26
N LEU A 74 -7.32 -8.76 -7.12
CA LEU A 74 -7.95 -8.61 -5.82
C LEU A 74 -7.77 -7.16 -5.34
N ALA A 75 -8.82 -6.56 -4.83
CA ALA A 75 -8.80 -5.23 -4.24
C ALA A 75 -9.63 -5.18 -2.96
N PHE A 76 -9.28 -4.25 -2.07
CA PHE A 76 -10.06 -4.00 -0.87
C PHE A 76 -11.33 -3.22 -1.20
N GLU A 77 -12.44 -3.63 -0.57
CA GLU A 77 -13.71 -2.90 -0.61
C GLU A 77 -13.59 -1.63 0.24
N GLN A 78 -13.90 -0.47 -0.35
CA GLN A 78 -13.79 0.83 0.30
C GLN A 78 -15.08 1.28 1.00
N GLY A 79 -16.08 0.41 1.10
CA GLY A 79 -17.35 0.71 1.75
C GLY A 79 -18.08 1.90 1.11
N ASN A 80 -18.58 2.81 1.94
CA ASN A 80 -19.35 3.99 1.49
C ASN A 80 -18.51 5.06 0.78
N TYR A 81 -17.17 4.99 0.87
CA TYR A 81 -16.24 5.96 0.30
C TYR A 81 -15.49 5.37 -0.90
N ASN A 82 -16.23 4.72 -1.78
CA ASN A 82 -15.72 3.98 -2.94
C ASN A 82 -15.26 4.92 -4.07
N SER A 83 -14.26 5.76 -3.78
CA SER A 83 -13.58 6.60 -4.76
C SER A 83 -12.21 6.01 -5.09
N PHE A 84 -11.85 6.02 -6.36
CA PHE A 84 -10.52 5.57 -6.81
C PHE A 84 -9.35 6.29 -6.12
N TYR A 85 -9.55 7.53 -5.67
CA TYR A 85 -8.54 8.28 -4.91
C TYR A 85 -8.24 7.71 -3.52
N PHE A 86 -9.15 6.91 -2.97
CA PHE A 86 -9.02 6.30 -1.64
C PHE A 86 -8.66 4.82 -1.68
N ALA A 87 -8.52 4.24 -2.88
CA ALA A 87 -8.15 2.84 -3.04
C ALA A 87 -6.82 2.53 -2.33
N GLU A 88 -6.73 1.33 -1.80
CA GLU A 88 -5.50 0.86 -1.14
C GLU A 88 -4.47 0.37 -2.16
N GLU A 89 -4.93 -0.01 -3.35
CA GLU A 89 -4.09 -0.45 -4.45
C GLU A 89 -3.88 0.68 -5.45
N VAL A 90 -2.68 0.74 -6.02
CA VAL A 90 -2.39 1.58 -7.18
C VAL A 90 -3.08 1.05 -8.43
N LEU A 91 -3.09 1.84 -9.50
CA LEU A 91 -3.79 1.49 -10.74
C LEU A 91 -5.29 1.20 -10.54
N SER A 92 -5.90 1.85 -9.56
CA SER A 92 -7.32 1.67 -9.20
C SER A 92 -8.29 2.03 -10.33
N THR A 93 -7.85 2.84 -11.32
CA THR A 93 -8.64 3.23 -12.50
C THR A 93 -8.42 2.31 -13.71
N TYR A 94 -7.52 1.32 -13.59
CA TYR A 94 -7.32 0.36 -14.66
C TYR A 94 -8.56 -0.54 -14.84
N GLU A 95 -8.95 -0.81 -16.07
CA GLU A 95 -10.09 -1.67 -16.40
C GLU A 95 -9.68 -3.15 -16.34
N TYR A 96 -9.70 -3.73 -15.15
CA TYR A 96 -9.39 -5.14 -14.94
C TYR A 96 -10.47 -6.04 -15.55
N LYS A 97 -10.08 -7.02 -16.37
CA LYS A 97 -11.01 -8.02 -16.94
C LYS A 97 -11.72 -8.84 -15.86
N ARG A 98 -11.05 -9.09 -14.76
CA ARG A 98 -11.57 -9.83 -13.60
C ARG A 98 -11.13 -9.12 -12.34
N LEU A 99 -12.06 -8.51 -11.63
CA LEU A 99 -11.82 -7.82 -10.36
C LEU A 99 -12.71 -8.43 -9.28
N ILE A 100 -12.09 -8.83 -8.18
CA ILE A 100 -12.77 -9.33 -6.98
C ILE A 100 -12.46 -8.37 -5.83
N ARG A 101 -13.50 -7.92 -5.14
CA ARG A 101 -13.37 -7.10 -3.95
C ARG A 101 -13.71 -7.90 -2.71
N ALA A 102 -12.94 -7.73 -1.65
CA ALA A 102 -13.20 -8.29 -0.33
C ALA A 102 -12.84 -7.25 0.73
N ASN A 103 -13.44 -7.39 1.89
CA ASN A 103 -13.28 -6.43 3.00
C ASN A 103 -12.38 -6.95 4.12
N ASP A 104 -11.78 -8.12 3.95
CA ASP A 104 -10.83 -8.67 4.90
C ASP A 104 -9.63 -9.35 4.21
N ARG A 105 -8.50 -9.31 4.91
CA ARG A 105 -7.23 -9.81 4.40
C ARG A 105 -7.20 -11.34 4.26
N ALA A 106 -7.80 -12.06 5.20
CA ALA A 106 -7.77 -13.53 5.19
C ALA A 106 -8.50 -14.07 3.95
N THR A 107 -9.66 -13.49 3.61
CA THR A 107 -10.38 -13.82 2.39
C THR A 107 -9.54 -13.51 1.15
N LEU A 108 -8.88 -12.35 1.09
CA LEU A 108 -8.00 -12.01 -0.05
C LEU A 108 -6.87 -13.03 -0.21
N LEU A 109 -6.20 -13.42 0.87
CA LEU A 109 -5.11 -14.39 0.82
C LEU A 109 -5.60 -15.78 0.37
N ASN A 110 -6.77 -16.23 0.84
CA ASN A 110 -7.38 -17.48 0.40
C ASN A 110 -7.74 -17.47 -1.10
N LEU A 111 -8.31 -16.35 -1.57
CA LEU A 111 -8.63 -16.19 -3.00
C LEU A 111 -7.37 -16.12 -3.86
N MET A 112 -6.29 -15.52 -3.35
CA MET A 112 -5.00 -15.46 -4.04
C MET A 112 -4.46 -16.86 -4.33
N VAL A 113 -4.53 -17.77 -3.36
CA VAL A 113 -4.13 -19.17 -3.54
C VAL A 113 -5.14 -19.93 -4.39
N GLY A 114 -6.43 -19.84 -4.06
CA GLY A 114 -7.48 -20.66 -4.67
C GLY A 114 -7.77 -20.35 -6.13
N LEU A 115 -7.53 -19.12 -6.57
CA LEU A 115 -7.83 -18.64 -7.92
C LEU A 115 -6.60 -18.23 -8.74
N ASN A 116 -5.39 -18.43 -8.24
CA ASN A 116 -4.19 -17.80 -8.80
C ASN A 116 -4.40 -16.30 -9.00
N ALA A 117 -5.01 -15.64 -8.01
CA ALA A 117 -5.27 -14.22 -8.07
C ALA A 117 -4.06 -13.41 -7.58
N TYR A 118 -4.07 -12.12 -7.83
CA TYR A 118 -3.01 -11.20 -7.42
C TYR A 118 -3.59 -9.91 -6.85
N THR A 119 -2.78 -9.16 -6.12
CA THR A 119 -3.03 -7.75 -5.82
C THR A 119 -1.77 -6.93 -6.05
N LEU A 120 -1.90 -5.61 -6.05
CA LEU A 120 -0.77 -4.69 -6.22
C LEU A 120 -0.34 -4.14 -4.85
N CYS A 121 0.96 -4.05 -4.62
CA CYS A 121 1.52 -3.63 -3.34
C CYS A 121 2.84 -2.85 -3.52
N CYS A 122 3.38 -2.38 -2.40
CA CYS A 122 4.69 -1.70 -2.34
C CYS A 122 5.91 -2.65 -2.35
N GLY A 123 5.69 -3.96 -2.43
CA GLY A 123 6.77 -4.95 -2.39
C GLY A 123 7.26 -5.32 -0.99
N ILE A 124 6.85 -4.61 0.05
CA ILE A 124 7.21 -4.94 1.43
C ILE A 124 6.27 -6.03 1.94
N ILE A 125 6.82 -7.21 2.20
CA ILE A 125 6.10 -8.36 2.74
C ILE A 125 6.71 -8.72 4.09
N CYS A 126 5.90 -8.72 5.13
CA CYS A 126 6.30 -9.22 6.44
C CYS A 126 5.96 -10.71 6.54
N GLU A 127 6.94 -11.59 6.36
CA GLU A 127 6.76 -13.04 6.44
C GLU A 127 6.22 -13.49 7.79
N GLY A 128 6.63 -12.84 8.87
CA GLY A 128 6.13 -13.12 10.21
C GLY A 128 4.63 -12.88 10.41
N LEU A 129 4.00 -12.06 9.53
CA LEU A 129 2.56 -11.77 9.56
C LEU A 129 1.77 -12.49 8.46
N ASN A 130 2.40 -12.75 7.30
CA ASN A 130 1.73 -13.29 6.12
C ASN A 130 2.05 -14.77 5.87
N GLY A 131 3.04 -15.31 6.58
CA GLY A 131 3.63 -16.60 6.27
C GLY A 131 4.63 -16.53 5.11
N GLU A 132 5.34 -17.64 4.90
CA GLU A 132 6.38 -17.77 3.88
C GLU A 132 5.86 -18.12 2.48
N ASP A 133 4.54 -18.28 2.32
CA ASP A 133 3.92 -18.79 1.10
C ASP A 133 3.69 -17.71 0.03
N TYR A 134 4.03 -16.46 0.31
CA TYR A 134 3.76 -15.32 -0.57
C TYR A 134 5.06 -14.65 -1.03
N CYS A 135 4.98 -13.98 -2.18
CA CYS A 135 6.08 -13.20 -2.75
C CYS A 135 5.57 -11.93 -3.43
N ALA A 136 6.48 -11.00 -3.69
CA ALA A 136 6.24 -9.82 -4.49
C ALA A 136 7.18 -9.82 -5.69
N VAL A 137 6.61 -9.69 -6.89
CA VAL A 137 7.36 -9.58 -8.14
C VAL A 137 7.16 -8.19 -8.68
N LYS A 138 8.22 -7.54 -9.15
CA LYS A 138 8.15 -6.17 -9.65
C LYS A 138 7.17 -6.05 -10.83
N LEU A 139 6.28 -5.07 -10.78
CA LEU A 139 5.45 -4.72 -11.92
C LEU A 139 6.25 -3.85 -12.91
N LYS A 140 6.21 -4.20 -14.18
CA LYS A 140 6.81 -3.39 -15.24
C LYS A 140 5.93 -2.16 -15.50
N SER A 141 6.13 -1.12 -14.71
CA SER A 141 5.41 0.16 -14.80
C SER A 141 6.31 1.30 -14.34
N ASN A 142 5.91 2.53 -14.66
CA ASN A 142 6.53 3.76 -14.15
C ASN A 142 5.78 4.32 -12.94
N GLU A 143 4.82 3.58 -12.41
CA GLU A 143 4.07 3.99 -11.23
C GLU A 143 4.96 3.93 -9.98
N HIS A 144 4.86 4.98 -9.18
CA HIS A 144 5.54 5.11 -7.89
C HIS A 144 4.55 5.49 -6.82
N MET A 145 4.85 5.12 -5.60
CA MET A 145 4.09 5.53 -4.42
C MET A 145 5.02 5.98 -3.31
N THR A 146 4.64 7.05 -2.63
CA THR A 146 5.27 7.49 -1.39
C THR A 146 4.42 7.02 -0.22
N ILE A 147 4.91 6.06 0.55
CA ILE A 147 4.30 5.62 1.80
C ILE A 147 4.72 6.58 2.90
N GLY A 148 3.78 7.03 3.69
CA GLY A 148 4.03 7.92 4.80
C GLY A 148 2.98 7.80 5.91
N TYR A 149 3.16 8.59 6.94
CA TYR A 149 2.22 8.65 8.03
C TYR A 149 1.54 10.01 8.14
N LEU A 150 0.32 9.96 8.58
CA LEU A 150 -0.48 11.11 8.99
C LEU A 150 -0.42 11.26 10.50
N LYS A 151 -0.35 12.51 10.96
CA LYS A 151 -0.62 12.88 12.34
C LYS A 151 -1.30 14.23 12.39
N ARG A 152 -1.84 14.62 13.53
CA ARG A 152 -2.40 15.97 13.70
C ARG A 152 -1.27 16.99 13.72
N LYS A 153 -1.52 18.10 13.04
CA LYS A 153 -0.61 19.24 12.98
C LYS A 153 -0.38 19.81 14.38
N GLY A 154 0.89 20.09 14.71
CA GLY A 154 1.28 20.68 15.99
C GLY A 154 1.14 19.75 17.20
N VAL A 155 0.70 18.50 17.04
CA VAL A 155 0.59 17.53 18.14
C VAL A 155 1.81 16.63 18.16
N ALA A 156 2.51 16.55 19.30
CA ALA A 156 3.62 15.65 19.49
C ALA A 156 3.12 14.19 19.60
N LEU A 157 3.89 13.26 19.04
CA LEU A 157 3.59 11.85 19.20
C LEU A 157 3.90 11.35 20.61
N SER A 158 3.08 10.42 21.09
CA SER A 158 3.35 9.69 22.32
C SER A 158 4.63 8.86 22.22
N PRO A 159 5.20 8.40 23.33
CA PRO A 159 6.35 7.49 23.30
C PRO A 159 6.06 6.20 22.51
N LEU A 160 4.81 5.71 22.54
CA LEU A 160 4.38 4.55 21.77
C LEU A 160 4.34 4.85 20.27
N GLY A 161 3.78 6.00 19.87
CA GLY A 161 3.75 6.45 18.49
C GLY A 161 5.16 6.63 17.92
N GLN A 162 6.08 7.23 18.69
CA GLN A 162 7.48 7.37 18.29
C GLN A 162 8.13 6.01 18.07
N LYS A 163 7.97 5.07 19.02
CA LYS A 163 8.50 3.71 18.91
C LYS A 163 7.93 2.96 17.70
N TYR A 164 6.64 3.12 17.43
CA TYR A 164 6.01 2.52 16.26
C TYR A 164 6.66 2.99 14.95
N LEU A 165 6.91 4.29 14.81
CA LEU A 165 7.59 4.84 13.63
C LEU A 165 9.05 4.40 13.53
N GLU A 166 9.76 4.26 14.66
CA GLU A 166 11.10 3.69 14.68
C GLU A 166 11.12 2.24 14.14
N GLU A 167 10.13 1.43 14.55
CA GLU A 167 10.01 0.05 14.04
C GLU A 167 9.69 0.01 12.54
N ILE A 168 8.77 0.85 12.06
CA ILE A 168 8.49 0.95 10.61
C ILE A 168 9.74 1.32 9.81
N ARG A 169 10.54 2.26 10.30
CA ARG A 169 11.77 2.68 9.62
C ARG A 169 12.83 1.58 9.52
N LYS A 170 12.80 0.58 10.41
CA LYS A 170 13.70 -0.58 10.34
C LYS A 170 13.45 -1.45 9.11
N TYR A 171 12.22 -1.53 8.63
CA TYR A 171 11.90 -2.24 7.38
C TYR A 171 12.63 -1.62 6.18
N LYS A 172 12.87 -0.32 6.19
CA LYS A 172 13.70 0.39 5.21
C LYS A 172 15.18 -0.07 5.29
N ALA A 173 15.68 -0.35 6.50
CA ALA A 173 17.07 -0.72 6.75
C ALA A 173 17.37 -2.22 6.57
N MET A 174 16.38 -3.08 6.57
CA MET A 174 16.55 -4.54 6.47
C MET A 174 16.87 -5.07 5.07
N GLY A 175 17.24 -4.18 4.14
CA GLY A 175 17.91 -4.60 2.90
C GLY A 175 17.05 -5.48 2.00
N MET A 176 15.74 -5.27 1.93
CA MET A 176 15.05 -5.60 0.70
C MET A 176 15.68 -4.72 -0.36
N ASP A 177 16.31 -5.36 -1.35
CA ASP A 177 16.86 -4.70 -2.53
C ASP A 177 15.67 -4.11 -3.34
N ILE A 178 15.01 -3.11 -2.75
CA ILE A 178 13.99 -2.31 -3.38
C ILE A 178 14.77 -1.35 -4.26
N ARG A 179 15.17 -1.84 -5.42
CA ARG A 179 15.81 -1.04 -6.45
C ARG A 179 14.89 0.11 -6.81
N GLY A 180 15.17 1.29 -6.30
CA GLY A 180 14.41 2.51 -6.56
C GLY A 180 13.92 3.27 -5.33
N VAL A 181 14.36 2.92 -4.12
CA VAL A 181 14.08 3.73 -2.92
C VAL A 181 15.10 4.84 -2.81
N GLU A 182 14.67 6.07 -3.08
CA GLU A 182 15.47 7.26 -2.76
C GLU A 182 15.19 7.68 -1.30
N ASP A 183 16.26 7.99 -0.58
CA ASP A 183 16.16 8.50 0.78
C ASP A 183 15.56 9.90 0.77
N ILE A 184 14.33 10.04 1.19
CA ILE A 184 13.76 11.34 1.49
C ILE A 184 14.41 11.81 2.78
N LYS A 185 15.29 12.81 2.67
CA LYS A 185 15.86 13.48 3.84
C LYS A 185 14.72 14.17 4.57
N ALA A 186 14.52 13.81 5.82
CA ALA A 186 13.68 14.58 6.72
C ALA A 186 14.44 15.90 7.02
N ASP A 187 13.88 17.02 6.56
CA ASP A 187 14.23 18.36 7.03
C ASP A 187 13.57 18.62 8.40
#